data_a28f6bdfeb080676ab299c64de52d736
#
_entry.id   a28f6bdfeb080676ab299c64de52d736
#
_cell.length_a   1.000
_cell.length_b   1.000
_cell.length_c   1.000
_cell.angle_alpha   90.00
_cell.angle_beta   90.00
_cell.angle_gamma   90.00
#
_symmetry.space_group_name_H-M   'P 1'
#
loop_
_entity.id
_entity.type
_entity.pdbx_description
1 polymer ?
#
loop_
_entity_poly.entity_id
_entity_poly.type
_entity_poly.pdbx_seq_one_letter_code
_entity_poly.pdbx_strand_id
1 'polypeptide(L)'
;MDGHFVKNVSFGSLFLKKVCKNIDLVKDVHIMIENPLASVEKFAECGANYLTFHYEACKDDAEVFQVIDKIHECGMKAGISIKPKTPIAKIFPFLHSIDLVLVMSVEPGLGGQKFIDLSLTKISLLKSKINEECVDVLISVDGGINDKTGADCLKVGADILVVGQYLFGHEDFIERYQRLIK
;
A
#
# COMPACT_ATOMS: atom_id res chain seq x y z
N MET A 1 -9.42 0.03 8.19
CA MET A 1 -10.63 0.64 7.60
C MET A 1 -11.51 1.12 8.73
N ASP A 2 -12.01 2.36 8.66
CA ASP A 2 -12.69 3.06 9.77
C ASP A 2 -14.20 3.27 9.55
N GLY A 3 -14.73 2.88 8.40
CA GLY A 3 -16.13 3.11 8.04
C GLY A 3 -16.44 4.53 7.56
N HIS A 4 -15.45 5.42 7.52
CA HIS A 4 -15.58 6.82 7.09
C HIS A 4 -14.86 7.03 5.75
N PHE A 5 -13.54 6.82 5.69
CA PHE A 5 -12.77 6.88 4.44
C PHE A 5 -13.24 5.84 3.42
N VAL A 6 -13.59 4.65 3.89
CA VAL A 6 -14.27 3.57 3.15
C VAL A 6 -15.45 3.05 3.96
N LYS A 7 -16.49 2.50 3.28
CA LYS A 7 -17.73 2.07 3.94
C LYS A 7 -17.56 0.89 4.91
N ASN A 8 -16.53 0.07 4.70
CA ASN A 8 -16.29 -1.11 5.53
C ASN A 8 -15.37 -0.79 6.72
N VAL A 9 -15.55 -1.55 7.79
CA VAL A 9 -14.68 -1.54 8.97
C VAL A 9 -13.88 -2.84 9.00
N SER A 10 -12.59 -2.77 9.33
CA SER A 10 -11.75 -3.96 9.54
C SER A 10 -11.00 -3.89 10.87
N PHE A 11 -9.93 -4.67 11.01
CA PHE A 11 -9.19 -4.75 12.27
C PHE A 11 -8.53 -3.42 12.60
N GLY A 12 -8.58 -3.06 13.89
CA GLY A 12 -7.84 -1.91 14.42
C GLY A 12 -6.45 -2.30 14.94
N SER A 13 -5.71 -1.29 15.39
CA SER A 13 -4.35 -1.44 15.92
C SER A 13 -4.22 -2.47 17.05
N LEU A 14 -5.21 -2.56 17.95
CA LEU A 14 -5.18 -3.54 19.04
C LEU A 14 -5.20 -4.99 18.56
N PHE A 15 -5.92 -5.29 17.48
CA PHE A 15 -5.91 -6.61 16.88
C PHE A 15 -4.54 -6.90 16.26
N LEU A 16 -3.98 -5.97 15.49
CA LEU A 16 -2.65 -6.10 14.90
C LEU A 16 -1.58 -6.34 15.95
N LYS A 17 -1.60 -5.59 17.06
CA LYS A 17 -0.67 -5.76 18.19
C LYS A 17 -0.68 -7.19 18.74
N LYS A 18 -1.85 -7.82 18.83
CA LYS A 18 -1.98 -9.20 19.31
C LYS A 18 -1.50 -10.23 18.29
N VAL A 19 -1.89 -10.08 17.02
CA VAL A 19 -1.57 -11.03 15.96
C VAL A 19 -0.09 -10.95 15.58
N CYS A 20 0.47 -9.74 15.49
CA CYS A 20 1.85 -9.54 15.02
C CYS A 20 2.92 -9.74 16.10
N LYS A 21 2.55 -9.92 17.36
CA LYS A 21 3.48 -9.99 18.51
C LYS A 21 4.59 -11.04 18.36
N ASN A 22 4.28 -12.17 17.72
CA ASN A 22 5.20 -13.30 17.59
C ASN A 22 5.59 -13.58 16.14
N ILE A 23 5.38 -12.61 15.24
CA ILE A 23 5.69 -12.75 13.80
C ILE A 23 6.97 -11.97 13.51
N ASP A 24 8.02 -12.69 13.15
CA ASP A 24 9.32 -12.12 12.74
C ASP A 24 9.37 -11.94 11.20
N LEU A 25 8.40 -11.18 10.69
CA LEU A 25 8.33 -10.78 9.28
C LEU A 25 8.14 -9.27 9.21
N VAL A 26 8.48 -8.68 8.05
CA VAL A 26 8.16 -7.27 7.77
C VAL A 26 6.65 -7.08 7.82
N LYS A 27 6.22 -6.10 8.61
CA LYS A 27 4.82 -5.73 8.79
C LYS A 27 4.53 -4.46 8.01
N ASP A 28 3.95 -4.61 6.83
CA ASP A 28 3.47 -3.51 6.01
C ASP A 28 1.99 -3.27 6.33
N VAL A 29 1.69 -2.13 6.94
CA VAL A 29 0.36 -1.79 7.41
C VAL A 29 -0.24 -0.72 6.51
N HIS A 30 -1.24 -1.11 5.72
CA HIS A 30 -2.01 -0.21 4.89
C HIS A 30 -3.29 0.24 5.62
N ILE A 31 -3.44 1.54 5.83
CA ILE A 31 -4.57 2.15 6.53
C ILE A 31 -5.49 2.91 5.56
N MET A 32 -6.78 2.58 5.64
CA MET A 32 -7.86 3.25 4.90
C MET A 32 -8.74 3.97 5.91
N ILE A 33 -8.26 5.12 6.41
CA ILE A 33 -8.89 5.90 7.49
C ILE A 33 -8.87 7.40 7.15
N GLU A 34 -9.83 8.15 7.68
CA GLU A 34 -10.05 9.55 7.35
C GLU A 34 -8.99 10.50 7.95
N ASN A 35 -8.43 10.17 9.13
CA ASN A 35 -7.40 10.96 9.78
C ASN A 35 -6.16 10.10 10.07
N PRO A 36 -5.24 9.95 9.09
CA PRO A 36 -4.05 9.12 9.27
C PRO A 36 -3.09 9.68 10.33
N LEU A 37 -2.91 11.01 10.41
CA LEU A 37 -1.97 11.64 11.35
C LEU A 37 -2.25 11.25 12.81
N ALA A 38 -3.51 11.29 13.23
CA ALA A 38 -3.93 10.95 14.60
C ALA A 38 -3.75 9.46 14.96
N SER A 39 -3.40 8.61 13.99
CA SER A 39 -3.33 7.16 14.17
C SER A 39 -1.90 6.60 14.07
N VAL A 40 -0.92 7.38 13.63
CA VAL A 40 0.46 6.91 13.38
C VAL A 40 1.05 6.21 14.61
N GLU A 41 1.03 6.83 15.78
CA GLU A 41 1.62 6.28 17.02
C GLU A 41 1.00 4.92 17.40
N LYS A 42 -0.31 4.76 17.21
CA LYS A 42 -1.01 3.51 17.52
C LYS A 42 -0.51 2.33 16.66
N PHE A 43 -0.12 2.59 15.41
CA PHE A 43 0.41 1.57 14.52
C PHE A 43 1.89 1.30 14.76
N ALA A 44 2.67 2.31 15.15
CA ALA A 44 4.05 2.14 15.64
C ALA A 44 4.10 1.21 16.86
N GLU A 45 3.21 1.41 17.85
CA GLU A 45 3.07 0.52 19.03
C GLU A 45 2.70 -0.93 18.67
N CYS A 46 2.16 -1.18 17.48
CA CYS A 46 1.88 -2.52 16.98
C CYS A 46 3.11 -3.20 16.38
N GLY A 47 4.24 -2.49 16.26
CA GLY A 47 5.45 -2.97 15.64
C GLY A 47 5.39 -2.99 14.11
N ALA A 48 4.62 -2.08 13.50
CA ALA A 48 4.62 -1.88 12.06
C ALA A 48 6.03 -1.45 11.58
N ASN A 49 6.47 -2.01 10.46
CA ASN A 49 7.73 -1.62 9.82
C ASN A 49 7.47 -0.56 8.75
N TYR A 50 6.37 -0.68 8.01
CA TYR A 50 5.84 0.29 7.07
C TYR A 50 4.45 0.72 7.52
N LEU A 51 4.14 2.00 7.36
CA LEU A 51 2.77 2.51 7.49
C LEU A 51 2.42 3.27 6.20
N THR A 52 1.45 2.72 5.46
CA THR A 52 0.97 3.25 4.19
C THR A 52 -0.40 3.89 4.38
N PHE A 53 -0.50 5.20 4.15
CA PHE A 53 -1.75 5.95 4.22
C PHE A 53 -2.19 6.43 2.83
N HIS A 54 -3.46 6.82 2.69
CA HIS A 54 -3.98 7.34 1.45
C HIS A 54 -3.71 8.83 1.26
N TYR A 55 -3.21 9.24 0.09
CA TYR A 55 -3.09 10.64 -0.31
C TYR A 55 -4.42 11.39 -0.13
N GLU A 56 -5.51 10.75 -0.53
CA GLU A 56 -6.86 11.31 -0.47
C GLU A 56 -7.45 11.43 0.95
N ALA A 57 -6.76 10.93 1.97
CA ALA A 57 -7.13 11.11 3.37
C ALA A 57 -6.57 12.41 3.96
N CYS A 58 -5.70 13.11 3.23
CA CYS A 58 -5.11 14.38 3.62
C CYS A 58 -5.80 15.54 2.88
N LYS A 59 -5.95 16.68 3.54
CA LYS A 59 -6.62 17.86 2.96
C LYS A 59 -5.75 18.61 1.94
N ASP A 60 -4.43 18.57 2.12
CA ASP A 60 -3.44 19.25 1.30
C ASP A 60 -2.06 18.55 1.40
N ASP A 61 -1.12 18.99 0.55
CA ASP A 61 0.23 18.43 0.51
C ASP A 61 1.03 18.70 1.81
N ALA A 62 0.71 19.77 2.54
CA ALA A 62 1.35 20.07 3.83
C ALA A 62 0.99 19.02 4.88
N GLU A 63 -0.27 18.58 4.92
CA GLU A 63 -0.70 17.50 5.81
C GLU A 63 -0.09 16.15 5.39
N VAL A 64 0.09 15.90 4.08
CA VAL A 64 0.81 14.71 3.61
C VAL A 64 2.23 14.66 4.18
N PHE A 65 2.99 15.77 4.11
CA PHE A 65 4.33 15.85 4.73
C PHE A 65 4.29 15.65 6.25
N GLN A 66 3.31 16.22 6.95
CA GLN A 66 3.15 16.02 8.40
C GLN A 66 2.95 14.53 8.76
N VAL A 67 2.16 13.79 7.96
CA VAL A 67 1.97 12.35 8.18
C VAL A 67 3.26 11.59 7.91
N ILE A 68 3.99 11.90 6.84
CA ILE A 68 5.28 11.28 6.49
C ILE A 68 6.28 11.48 7.63
N ASP A 69 6.49 12.73 8.04
CA ASP A 69 7.42 13.09 9.12
C ASP A 69 7.07 12.35 10.41
N LYS A 70 5.78 12.33 10.77
CA LYS A 70 5.31 11.61 11.97
C LYS A 70 5.56 10.11 11.90
N ILE A 71 5.42 9.49 10.72
CA ILE A 71 5.74 8.07 10.52
C ILE A 71 7.22 7.81 10.76
N HIS A 72 8.10 8.64 10.20
CA HIS A 72 9.55 8.54 10.38
C HIS A 72 9.98 8.81 11.83
N GLU A 73 9.40 9.83 12.49
CA GLU A 73 9.63 10.09 13.92
C GLU A 73 9.29 8.89 14.81
N CYS A 74 8.28 8.10 14.41
CA CYS A 74 7.90 6.87 15.10
C CYS A 74 8.76 5.65 14.71
N GLY A 75 9.79 5.81 13.89
CA GLY A 75 10.74 4.76 13.50
C GLY A 75 10.20 3.79 12.44
N MET A 76 9.11 4.14 11.75
CA MET A 76 8.56 3.37 10.65
C MET A 76 8.98 3.95 9.30
N LYS A 77 8.90 3.17 8.24
CA LYS A 77 9.00 3.60 6.86
C LYS A 77 7.64 4.11 6.36
N ALA A 78 7.67 5.24 5.62
CA ALA A 78 6.45 5.90 5.16
C ALA A 78 6.05 5.43 3.76
N GLY A 79 4.78 5.00 3.62
CA GLY A 79 4.16 4.69 2.34
C GLY A 79 2.98 5.60 2.04
N ILE A 80 2.80 5.97 0.77
CA ILE A 80 1.59 6.67 0.29
C ILE A 80 0.84 5.79 -0.69
N SER A 81 -0.47 5.64 -0.46
CA SER A 81 -1.40 4.97 -1.37
C SER A 81 -2.23 5.98 -2.17
N ILE A 82 -2.59 5.62 -3.41
CA ILE A 82 -3.53 6.39 -4.23
C ILE A 82 -4.65 5.52 -4.78
N LYS A 83 -5.85 6.11 -4.84
CA LYS A 83 -7.03 5.48 -5.47
C LYS A 83 -6.87 5.36 -6.99
N PRO A 84 -7.62 4.46 -7.65
CA PRO A 84 -7.54 4.27 -9.11
C PRO A 84 -7.75 5.54 -9.92
N LYS A 85 -8.62 6.45 -9.46
CA LYS A 85 -8.94 7.70 -10.17
C LYS A 85 -7.96 8.84 -9.92
N THR A 86 -7.15 8.77 -8.86
CA THR A 86 -6.16 9.82 -8.53
C THR A 86 -4.98 9.73 -9.49
N PRO A 87 -4.59 10.82 -10.18
CA PRO A 87 -3.43 10.82 -11.05
C PRO A 87 -2.14 10.54 -10.29
N ILE A 88 -1.27 9.68 -10.83
CA ILE A 88 0.00 9.29 -10.19
C ILE A 88 0.94 10.49 -9.95
N ALA A 89 0.87 11.52 -10.80
CA ALA A 89 1.66 12.73 -10.66
C ALA A 89 1.44 13.46 -9.31
N LYS A 90 0.33 13.20 -8.62
CA LYS A 90 0.09 13.74 -7.27
C LYS A 90 1.09 13.22 -6.23
N ILE A 91 1.76 12.08 -6.50
CA ILE A 91 2.75 11.50 -5.58
C ILE A 91 4.17 12.05 -5.85
N PHE A 92 4.45 12.56 -7.03
CA PHE A 92 5.80 12.99 -7.41
C PHE A 92 6.45 13.97 -6.44
N PRO A 93 5.74 14.97 -5.85
CA PRO A 93 6.34 15.89 -4.89
C PRO A 93 6.89 15.21 -3.62
N PHE A 94 6.46 13.99 -3.30
CA PHE A 94 6.79 13.29 -2.07
C PHE A 94 7.89 12.24 -2.23
N LEU A 95 8.34 11.93 -3.46
CA LEU A 95 9.24 10.81 -3.74
C LEU A 95 10.55 10.84 -2.95
N HIS A 96 11.08 12.02 -2.64
CA HIS A 96 12.29 12.15 -1.82
C HIS A 96 12.06 11.98 -0.31
N SER A 97 10.79 11.86 0.11
CA SER A 97 10.41 11.82 1.52
C SER A 97 9.69 10.52 1.91
N ILE A 98 9.53 9.57 0.99
CA ILE A 98 8.81 8.32 1.24
C ILE A 98 9.63 7.10 0.87
N ASP A 99 9.26 5.95 1.41
CA ASP A 99 9.91 4.67 1.16
C ASP A 99 9.11 3.76 0.21
N LEU A 100 7.80 4.03 0.06
CA LEU A 100 6.90 3.16 -0.69
C LEU A 100 5.73 3.94 -1.29
N VAL A 101 5.36 3.59 -2.52
CA VAL A 101 4.08 3.99 -3.14
C VAL A 101 3.21 2.77 -3.37
N LEU A 102 2.00 2.77 -2.82
CA LEU A 102 1.00 1.74 -3.06
C LEU A 102 0.01 2.20 -4.13
N VAL A 103 0.06 1.57 -5.29
CA VAL A 103 -0.90 1.81 -6.37
C VAL A 103 -2.12 0.91 -6.18
N MET A 104 -3.28 1.50 -5.87
CA MET A 104 -4.53 0.75 -5.84
C MET A 104 -4.97 0.40 -7.25
N SER A 105 -5.12 -0.88 -7.51
CA SER A 105 -5.67 -1.43 -8.78
C SER A 105 -7.14 -1.82 -8.69
N VAL A 106 -7.78 -1.48 -7.57
CA VAL A 106 -9.24 -1.55 -7.32
C VAL A 106 -9.65 -0.37 -6.44
N GLU A 107 -10.93 -0.08 -6.34
CA GLU A 107 -11.41 0.90 -5.36
C GLU A 107 -11.17 0.35 -3.94
N PRO A 108 -10.59 1.16 -3.01
CA PRO A 108 -10.29 0.69 -1.66
C PRO A 108 -11.55 0.36 -0.86
N GLY A 109 -11.41 -0.58 0.09
CA GLY A 109 -12.46 -0.90 1.05
C GLY A 109 -13.14 -2.26 0.88
N LEU A 110 -12.97 -2.96 -0.24
CA LEU A 110 -13.53 -4.30 -0.46
C LEU A 110 -12.55 -5.15 -1.27
N GLY A 111 -12.28 -6.37 -0.79
CA GLY A 111 -11.50 -7.35 -1.53
C GLY A 111 -12.28 -8.01 -2.68
N GLY A 112 -11.56 -8.77 -3.54
CA GLY A 112 -12.16 -9.58 -4.59
C GLY A 112 -12.68 -8.84 -5.81
N GLN A 113 -12.32 -7.59 -5.98
CA GLN A 113 -12.66 -6.79 -7.15
C GLN A 113 -11.76 -7.14 -8.35
N LYS A 114 -12.26 -6.85 -9.55
CA LYS A 114 -11.50 -7.03 -10.79
C LYS A 114 -10.41 -5.97 -10.90
N PHE A 115 -9.21 -6.39 -11.29
CA PHE A 115 -8.06 -5.53 -11.56
C PHE A 115 -8.40 -4.44 -12.60
N ILE A 116 -7.95 -3.22 -12.36
CA ILE A 116 -8.13 -2.06 -13.25
C ILE A 116 -6.84 -1.86 -14.05
N ASP A 117 -6.87 -2.14 -15.35
CA ASP A 117 -5.69 -2.15 -16.23
C ASP A 117 -4.96 -0.79 -16.30
N LEU A 118 -5.65 0.33 -16.05
CA LEU A 118 -5.03 1.67 -15.97
C LEU A 118 -3.91 1.73 -14.89
N SER A 119 -3.94 0.84 -13.90
CA SER A 119 -2.90 0.76 -12.87
C SER A 119 -1.53 0.40 -13.45
N LEU A 120 -1.47 -0.38 -14.53
CA LEU A 120 -0.21 -0.70 -15.22
C LEU A 120 0.47 0.56 -15.77
N THR A 121 -0.31 1.46 -16.36
CA THR A 121 0.21 2.76 -16.85
C THR A 121 0.73 3.61 -15.70
N LYS A 122 0.01 3.64 -14.56
CA LYS A 122 0.46 4.38 -13.36
C LYS A 122 1.78 3.84 -12.80
N ILE A 123 1.91 2.51 -12.71
CA ILE A 123 3.14 1.85 -12.25
C ILE A 123 4.31 2.20 -13.17
N SER A 124 4.12 2.10 -14.49
CA SER A 124 5.15 2.43 -15.48
C SER A 124 5.60 3.89 -15.39
N LEU A 125 4.66 4.84 -15.29
CA LEU A 125 4.95 6.27 -15.12
C LEU A 125 5.69 6.55 -13.81
N LEU A 126 5.28 5.92 -12.72
CA LEU A 126 5.91 6.06 -11.42
C LEU A 126 7.34 5.51 -11.44
N LYS A 127 7.55 4.31 -12.01
CA LYS A 127 8.89 3.70 -12.14
C LYS A 127 9.83 4.59 -12.95
N SER A 128 9.32 5.17 -14.05
CA SER A 128 10.09 6.12 -14.87
C SER A 128 10.50 7.35 -14.05
N LYS A 129 9.58 7.90 -13.23
CA LYS A 129 9.85 9.07 -12.40
C LYS A 129 10.83 8.78 -11.27
N ILE A 130 10.71 7.65 -10.60
CA ILE A 130 11.65 7.17 -9.57
C ILE A 130 13.07 7.06 -10.14
N ASN A 131 13.20 6.48 -11.35
CA ASN A 131 14.49 6.36 -12.03
C ASN A 131 15.06 7.72 -12.45
N GLU A 132 14.21 8.62 -12.94
CA GLU A 132 14.61 10.00 -13.33
C GLU A 132 15.16 10.77 -12.13
N GLU A 133 14.52 10.67 -10.98
CA GLU A 133 14.91 11.38 -9.75
C GLU A 133 15.98 10.64 -8.93
N CYS A 134 16.38 9.44 -9.35
CA CYS A 134 17.38 8.60 -8.67
C CYS A 134 17.06 8.36 -7.18
N VAL A 135 15.79 8.14 -6.84
CA VAL A 135 15.34 7.85 -5.48
C VAL A 135 15.11 6.35 -5.29
N ASP A 136 15.23 5.89 -4.03
CA ASP A 136 15.00 4.47 -3.65
C ASP A 136 13.61 4.33 -3.02
N VAL A 137 12.58 4.22 -3.88
CA VAL A 137 11.18 4.08 -3.49
C VAL A 137 10.61 2.80 -4.07
N LEU A 138 10.03 1.96 -3.23
CA LEU A 138 9.37 0.72 -3.64
C LEU A 138 7.99 0.99 -4.21
N ILE A 139 7.62 0.26 -5.27
CA ILE A 139 6.27 0.29 -5.84
C ILE A 139 5.52 -0.96 -5.44
N SER A 140 4.49 -0.80 -4.62
CA SER A 140 3.55 -1.84 -4.24
C SER A 140 2.25 -1.71 -5.02
N VAL A 141 1.56 -2.82 -5.28
CA VAL A 141 0.27 -2.83 -5.96
C VAL A 141 -0.72 -3.73 -5.23
N ASP A 142 -1.93 -3.22 -4.98
CA ASP A 142 -3.00 -3.93 -4.28
C ASP A 142 -4.33 -3.86 -5.05
N GLY A 143 -4.93 -5.05 -5.23
CA GLY A 143 -6.26 -5.23 -5.80
C GLY A 143 -6.31 -6.10 -7.04
N GLY A 144 -7.05 -7.21 -6.98
CA GLY A 144 -7.26 -8.13 -8.10
C GLY A 144 -5.99 -8.81 -8.61
N ILE A 145 -4.96 -8.92 -7.75
CA ILE A 145 -3.69 -9.57 -8.10
C ILE A 145 -3.84 -11.08 -8.15
N ASN A 146 -3.37 -11.65 -9.26
CA ASN A 146 -3.25 -13.09 -9.53
C ASN A 146 -1.97 -13.34 -10.35
N ASP A 147 -1.72 -14.57 -10.79
CA ASP A 147 -0.55 -14.94 -11.57
C ASP A 147 -0.36 -14.10 -12.84
N LYS A 148 -1.45 -13.79 -13.55
CA LYS A 148 -1.40 -12.98 -14.77
C LYS A 148 -1.21 -11.48 -14.47
N THR A 149 -2.10 -10.90 -13.65
CA THR A 149 -2.05 -9.46 -13.34
C THR A 149 -0.79 -9.10 -12.54
N GLY A 150 -0.32 -10.01 -11.67
CA GLY A 150 0.94 -9.86 -10.94
C GLY A 150 2.15 -9.82 -11.89
N ALA A 151 2.23 -10.76 -12.84
CA ALA A 151 3.28 -10.76 -13.85
C ALA A 151 3.27 -9.48 -14.70
N ASP A 152 2.08 -8.98 -15.09
CA ASP A 152 1.95 -7.72 -15.82
C ASP A 152 2.43 -6.52 -14.98
N CYS A 153 2.13 -6.49 -13.66
CA CYS A 153 2.60 -5.45 -12.74
C CYS A 153 4.13 -5.46 -12.57
N LEU A 154 4.72 -6.63 -12.35
CA LEU A 154 6.19 -6.77 -12.24
C LEU A 154 6.90 -6.32 -13.51
N LYS A 155 6.38 -6.69 -14.68
CA LYS A 155 6.93 -6.29 -15.98
C LYS A 155 6.98 -4.78 -16.19
N VAL A 156 6.03 -4.03 -15.64
CA VAL A 156 5.99 -2.56 -15.76
C VAL A 156 6.66 -1.83 -14.59
N GLY A 157 7.25 -2.58 -13.64
CA GLY A 157 8.14 -2.03 -12.62
C GLY A 157 7.60 -2.03 -11.19
N ALA A 158 6.55 -2.81 -10.87
CA ALA A 158 6.18 -3.06 -9.48
C ALA A 158 7.25 -3.92 -8.77
N ASP A 159 7.51 -3.63 -7.49
CA ASP A 159 8.46 -4.34 -6.65
C ASP A 159 7.75 -5.27 -5.66
N ILE A 160 6.51 -4.95 -5.26
CA ILE A 160 5.72 -5.69 -4.26
C ILE A 160 4.31 -5.97 -4.79
N LEU A 161 3.85 -7.21 -4.66
CA LEU A 161 2.49 -7.63 -4.98
C LEU A 161 1.70 -7.94 -3.70
N VAL A 162 0.61 -7.21 -3.43
CA VAL A 162 -0.31 -7.51 -2.34
C VAL A 162 -1.37 -8.49 -2.83
N VAL A 163 -1.35 -9.72 -2.31
CA VAL A 163 -2.17 -10.82 -2.80
C VAL A 163 -3.05 -11.36 -1.67
N GLY A 164 -4.34 -11.17 -1.78
CA GLY A 164 -5.33 -11.66 -0.83
C GLY A 164 -6.09 -12.87 -1.40
N GLN A 165 -7.25 -12.63 -1.96
CA GLN A 165 -8.22 -13.65 -2.36
C GLN A 165 -7.66 -14.70 -3.34
N TYR A 166 -6.69 -14.35 -4.18
CA TYR A 166 -6.06 -15.32 -5.08
C TYR A 166 -5.32 -16.44 -4.33
N LEU A 167 -4.74 -16.16 -3.16
CA LEU A 167 -4.00 -17.13 -2.36
C LEU A 167 -4.87 -17.77 -1.27
N PHE A 168 -5.60 -16.95 -0.51
CA PHE A 168 -6.33 -17.42 0.67
C PHE A 168 -7.69 -18.01 0.32
N GLY A 169 -8.08 -19.07 1.05
CA GLY A 169 -9.35 -19.78 0.86
C GLY A 169 -9.32 -20.83 -0.26
N HIS A 170 -8.14 -21.21 -0.73
CA HIS A 170 -7.94 -22.24 -1.77
C HIS A 170 -7.03 -23.37 -1.28
N GLU A 171 -7.36 -24.62 -1.63
CA GLU A 171 -6.56 -25.81 -1.28
C GLU A 171 -5.21 -25.82 -2.00
N ASP A 172 -5.14 -25.26 -3.21
CA ASP A 172 -3.95 -25.17 -4.05
C ASP A 172 -3.07 -23.92 -3.76
N PHE A 173 -3.06 -23.44 -2.49
CA PHE A 173 -2.30 -22.26 -2.06
C PHE A 173 -0.84 -22.26 -2.51
N ILE A 174 -0.12 -23.36 -2.29
CA ILE A 174 1.31 -23.47 -2.64
C ILE A 174 1.54 -23.35 -4.14
N GLU A 175 0.70 -24.01 -4.94
CA GLU A 175 0.81 -23.93 -6.40
C GLU A 175 0.53 -22.52 -6.92
N ARG A 176 -0.48 -21.82 -6.35
CA ARG A 176 -0.77 -20.42 -6.69
C ARG A 176 0.37 -19.50 -6.31
N TYR A 177 0.94 -19.67 -5.12
CA TYR A 177 2.12 -18.92 -4.71
C TYR A 177 3.29 -19.12 -5.67
N GLN A 178 3.58 -20.38 -6.06
CA GLN A 178 4.64 -20.69 -7.03
C GLN A 178 4.42 -20.06 -8.40
N ARG A 179 3.17 -19.86 -8.83
CA ARG A 179 2.86 -19.16 -10.10
C ARG A 179 3.12 -17.66 -10.03
N LEU A 180 2.96 -17.05 -8.85
CA LEU A 180 3.21 -15.62 -8.63
C LEU A 180 4.70 -15.24 -8.64
N ILE A 181 5.58 -16.16 -8.23
CA ILE A 181 7.02 -15.92 -8.08
C ILE A 181 7.88 -16.44 -9.26
N LYS A 182 7.24 -16.99 -10.29
CA LYS A 182 7.90 -17.40 -11.54
C LYS A 182 8.04 -16.21 -12.50
#